data_05392421244de4498b0aaab489b0199d
#
_entry.id   05392421244de4498b0aaab489b0199d
#
_cell.length_a   1.000
_cell.length_b   1.000
_cell.length_c   1.000
_cell.angle_alpha   90.00
_cell.angle_beta   90.00
_cell.angle_gamma   90.00
#
_symmetry.space_group_name_H-M   'P 1'
#
loop_
_entity.id
_entity.type
_entity.pdbx_description
1 polymer ?
#
loop_
_entity_poly.entity_id
_entity_poly.type
_entity_poly.pdbx_seq_one_letter_code
_entity_poly.pdbx_strand_id
1 'polypeptide(L)'
;MQANPRRHWPAHRIPLQRAVMALAIASYPQWRTIPELAREIGSRGALTRAILELLQLGLLESHGSSIRPTKAIAHLERLKLP
;
A
#
# COMPACT_ATOMS: atom_id res chain seq x y z
N MET A 1 -23.14 11.87 18.63
CA MET A 1 -22.95 11.63 18.16
C MET A 1 -22.63 10.98 17.65
N GLN A 2 -22.48 10.77 17.47
CA GLN A 2 -22.23 10.29 16.89
C GLN A 2 -21.62 9.56 16.45
N ALA A 3 -22.44 8.81 16.81
CA ALA A 3 -21.62 7.87 16.35
C ALA A 3 -21.07 8.33 15.12
N ASN A 4 -19.96 8.39 15.07
CA ASN A 4 -19.40 8.84 13.96
C ASN A 4 -18.99 7.68 13.20
N PRO A 5 -19.60 7.37 12.15
CA PRO A 5 -19.25 6.24 11.35
C PRO A 5 -17.84 6.29 10.94
N ARG A 6 -17.28 7.45 10.89
CA ARG A 6 -15.95 7.54 10.49
C ARG A 6 -15.03 6.87 11.40
N ARG A 7 -15.45 6.56 12.55
CA ARG A 7 -14.60 5.85 13.34
C ARG A 7 -14.33 4.55 12.81
N HIS A 8 -15.23 4.01 12.11
CA HIS A 8 -15.06 2.74 11.56
C HIS A 8 -14.41 2.83 10.27
N TRP A 9 -14.32 4.00 9.80
CA TRP A 9 -13.65 4.14 8.63
C TRP A 9 -12.42 3.69 8.92
N PRO A 10 -12.01 2.98 8.28
CA PRO A 10 -10.85 2.43 8.46
C PRO A 10 -9.83 3.47 8.65
N ALA A 11 -9.88 4.08 9.76
CA ALA A 11 -8.83 4.95 10.09
C ALA A 11 -7.55 4.20 10.09
N HIS A 12 -7.60 2.87 10.29
CA HIS A 12 -6.42 2.06 10.18
C HIS A 12 -6.05 1.77 8.77
N ARG A 13 -7.00 1.87 7.87
CA ARG A 13 -6.78 1.53 6.50
C ARG A 13 -5.84 2.49 5.82
N ILE A 14 -6.03 3.78 6.02
CA ILE A 14 -5.19 4.76 5.39
C ILE A 14 -3.74 4.68 5.86
N PRO A 15 -3.46 4.63 7.15
CA PRO A 15 -2.08 4.46 7.59
C PRO A 15 -1.44 3.19 7.06
N LEU A 16 -2.21 2.12 6.96
CA LEU A 16 -1.68 0.87 6.46
C LEU A 16 -1.36 0.97 4.97
N GLN A 17 -2.25 1.59 4.21
CA GLN A 17 -1.99 1.81 2.79
C GLN A 17 -0.75 2.66 2.59
N ARG A 18 -0.58 3.68 3.43
CA ARG A 18 0.61 4.53 3.34
C ARG A 18 1.87 3.73 3.65
N ALA A 19 1.83 2.87 4.64
CA ALA A 19 2.98 2.04 4.97
C ALA A 19 3.35 1.12 3.83
N VAL A 20 2.34 0.50 3.21
CA VAL A 20 2.58 -0.38 2.07
C VAL A 20 3.22 0.40 0.93
N MET A 21 2.65 1.56 0.60
CA MET A 21 3.18 2.35 -0.51
C MET A 21 4.60 2.83 -0.22
N ALA A 22 4.86 3.23 1.02
CA ALA A 22 6.19 3.71 1.38
C ALA A 22 7.23 2.62 1.18
N LEU A 23 6.93 1.41 1.63
CA LEU A 23 7.86 0.30 1.47
C LEU A 23 8.02 -0.09 0.00
N ALA A 24 6.92 -0.08 -0.73
CA ALA A 24 6.96 -0.46 -2.14
C ALA A 24 7.73 0.56 -2.96
N ILE A 25 7.51 1.84 -2.69
CA ILE A 25 8.20 2.90 -3.41
C ILE A 25 9.69 2.88 -3.10
N ALA A 26 10.04 2.64 -1.84
CA ALA A 26 11.44 2.60 -1.44
C ALA A 26 12.21 1.48 -2.14
N SER A 27 11.50 0.43 -2.52
CA SER A 27 12.14 -0.72 -3.16
C SER A 27 12.07 -0.68 -4.68
N TYR A 28 11.32 0.24 -5.25
CA TYR A 28 11.11 0.30 -6.69
C TYR A 28 12.45 0.35 -7.44
N PRO A 29 12.62 -0.38 -8.50
CA PRO A 29 11.63 -1.16 -9.24
C PRO A 29 11.54 -2.62 -8.79
N GLN A 30 12.08 -2.95 -7.66
CA GLN A 30 12.04 -4.32 -7.18
C GLN A 30 10.64 -4.70 -6.75
N TRP A 31 10.29 -5.97 -6.98
CA TRP A 31 9.02 -6.49 -6.51
C TRP A 31 9.13 -6.86 -5.05
N ARG A 32 8.06 -6.63 -4.30
CA ARG A 32 8.01 -7.05 -2.90
C ARG A 32 6.92 -8.09 -2.75
N THR A 33 7.16 -9.10 -1.95
CA THR A 33 6.15 -10.14 -1.75
C THR A 33 5.29 -9.76 -0.55
N ILE A 34 4.06 -10.27 -0.54
CA ILE A 34 3.17 -10.02 0.57
C ILE A 34 3.73 -10.54 1.89
N PRO A 35 4.32 -11.74 1.95
CA PRO A 35 4.93 -12.19 3.20
C PRO A 35 6.04 -11.28 3.72
N GLU A 36 6.83 -10.69 2.82
CA GLU A 36 7.85 -9.75 3.24
C GLU A 36 7.24 -8.53 3.88
N LEU A 37 6.21 -7.99 3.27
CA LEU A 37 5.54 -6.83 3.80
C LEU A 37 4.86 -7.14 5.13
N ALA A 38 4.27 -8.33 5.24
CA ALA A 38 3.62 -8.74 6.47
C ALA A 38 4.62 -8.83 7.60
N ARG A 39 5.84 -9.23 7.29
CA ARG A 39 6.87 -9.34 8.30
C ARG A 39 7.24 -7.98 8.86
N GLU A 40 7.25 -6.97 8.02
CA GLU A 40 7.61 -5.63 8.46
C GLU A 40 6.45 -4.86 9.06
N ILE A 41 5.26 -5.05 8.53
CA ILE A 41 4.11 -4.27 8.97
C ILE A 41 3.33 -4.98 10.06
N GLY A 42 3.22 -6.28 9.95
CA GLY A 42 2.62 -7.07 11.01
C GLY A 42 1.31 -7.75 10.65
N SER A 43 0.27 -7.09 10.41
CA SER A 43 -1.03 -7.72 10.26
C SER A 43 -1.29 -8.21 8.86
N ARG A 44 -1.27 -9.53 8.67
CA ARG A 44 -1.39 -10.09 7.33
C ARG A 44 -2.76 -9.91 6.70
N GLY A 45 -3.82 -10.08 7.49
CA GLY A 45 -5.16 -9.94 6.94
C GLY A 45 -5.47 -8.53 6.51
N ALA A 46 -5.19 -7.58 7.37
CA ALA A 46 -5.43 -6.18 7.04
C ALA A 46 -4.51 -5.74 5.91
N LEU A 47 -3.29 -6.26 5.89
CA LEU A 47 -2.34 -5.94 4.85
C LEU A 47 -2.83 -6.40 3.48
N THR A 48 -3.36 -7.61 3.40
CA THR A 48 -3.86 -8.13 2.15
C THR A 48 -4.99 -7.25 1.61
N ARG A 49 -5.87 -6.82 2.50
CA ARG A 49 -6.97 -5.96 2.09
C ARG A 49 -6.46 -4.62 1.58
N ALA A 50 -5.49 -4.03 2.29
CA ALA A 50 -4.92 -2.76 1.87
C ALA A 50 -4.29 -2.88 0.49
N ILE A 51 -3.57 -3.96 0.26
CA ILE A 51 -2.94 -4.20 -1.04
C ILE A 51 -3.98 -4.34 -2.14
N LEU A 52 -5.06 -5.09 -1.89
CA LEU A 52 -6.10 -5.23 -2.89
C LEU A 52 -6.72 -3.88 -3.24
N GLU A 53 -6.93 -3.05 -2.24
CA GLU A 53 -7.48 -1.72 -2.49
C GLU A 53 -6.54 -0.87 -3.33
N LEU A 54 -5.26 -0.94 -3.03
CA LEU A 54 -4.28 -0.17 -3.80
C LEU A 54 -4.15 -0.68 -5.24
N LEU A 55 -4.29 -1.99 -5.42
CA LEU A 55 -4.30 -2.56 -6.76
C LEU A 55 -5.52 -2.07 -7.54
N GLN A 56 -6.67 -2.04 -6.89
CA GLN A 56 -7.89 -1.58 -7.54
C GLN A 56 -7.82 -0.12 -7.93
N LEU A 57 -7.12 0.67 -7.14
CA LEU A 57 -6.96 2.08 -7.45
C LEU A 57 -5.90 2.35 -8.50
N GLY A 58 -5.17 1.32 -8.91
CA GLY A 58 -4.13 1.51 -9.91
C GLY A 58 -2.84 2.07 -9.37
N LEU A 59 -2.66 2.04 -8.07
CA LEU A 59 -1.43 2.55 -7.46
C LEU A 59 -0.35 1.48 -7.35
N LEU A 60 -0.76 0.23 -7.33
CA LEU A 60 0.17 -0.89 -7.34
C LEU A 60 -0.14 -1.80 -8.51
N GLU A 61 0.85 -2.55 -8.93
CA GLU A 61 0.66 -3.60 -9.91
C GLU A 61 1.17 -4.89 -9.29
N SER A 62 0.66 -6.01 -9.75
CA SER A 62 1.02 -7.30 -9.17
C SER A 62 1.53 -8.27 -10.20
N HIS A 63 2.34 -9.21 -9.76
CA HIS A 63 2.81 -10.28 -10.60
C HIS A 63 2.95 -11.47 -9.67
N GLY A 64 2.00 -12.40 -9.75
CA GLY A 64 1.93 -13.49 -8.79
C GLY A 64 1.62 -12.93 -7.41
N SER A 65 2.40 -13.27 -6.43
CA SER A 65 2.22 -12.77 -5.08
C SER A 65 3.11 -11.57 -4.78
N SER A 66 3.69 -10.98 -5.81
CA SER A 66 4.56 -9.83 -5.63
C SER A 66 3.86 -8.57 -6.10
N ILE A 67 4.21 -7.44 -5.51
CA ILE A 67 3.62 -6.17 -5.87
C ILE A 67 4.72 -5.11 -5.98
N ARG A 68 4.40 -4.06 -6.70
CA ARG A 68 5.25 -2.88 -6.75
C ARG A 68 4.39 -1.70 -7.23
N PRO A 69 4.85 -0.47 -7.04
CA PRO A 69 4.12 0.69 -7.53
C PRO A 69 4.04 0.65 -9.05
N THR A 70 2.96 1.20 -9.58
CA THR A 70 2.86 1.33 -11.03
C THR A 70 3.87 2.38 -11.49
N LYS A 71 4.19 2.38 -12.78
CA LYS A 71 5.12 3.34 -13.33
C LYS A 71 4.68 4.76 -13.09
N ALA A 72 3.39 5.00 -13.18
CA ALA A 72 2.86 6.34 -12.98
C ALA A 72 3.17 6.85 -11.58
N ILE A 73 3.00 5.99 -10.59
CA ILE A 73 3.27 6.36 -9.21
C ILE A 73 4.76 6.57 -8.98
N ALA A 74 5.57 5.68 -9.52
CA ALA A 74 7.01 5.81 -9.38
C ALA A 74 7.49 7.13 -9.99
N HIS A 75 6.95 7.48 -11.14
CA HIS A 75 7.33 8.71 -11.80
C HIS A 75 6.89 9.93 -10.99
N LEU A 76 5.67 9.87 -10.46
CA LEU A 76 5.15 10.95 -9.66
C LEU A 76 6.04 11.19 -8.44
N GLU A 77 6.52 10.12 -7.81
CA GLU A 77 7.41 10.26 -6.66
C GLU A 77 8.71 10.94 -7.03
N ARG A 78 9.19 10.68 -8.22
CA ARG A 78 10.42 11.33 -8.66
C ARG A 78 10.22 12.81 -8.87
N LEU A 79 9.02 13.21 -9.25
CA LEU A 79 8.73 14.61 -9.48
C LEU A 79 8.51 15.38 -8.19
N LYS A 80 8.38 14.69 -7.07
CA LYS A 80 8.15 15.36 -5.81
C LYS A 80 9.44 15.86 -5.17
N LEU A 81 10.49 15.82 -5.87
CA LEU A 81 11.74 16.29 -5.32
C LEU A 81 11.70 17.77 -5.08
N PRO A 82 12.34 18.24 -4.04
CA PRO A 82 12.37 19.69 -3.75
C PRO A 82 13.18 20.46 -4.77
#